data_8bc13abb418d431d4ffebccd9c4b4b71
#
_entry.id   8bc13abb418d431d4ffebccd9c4b4b71
#
_cell.length_a   1.000
_cell.length_b   1.000
_cell.length_c   1.000
_cell.angle_alpha   90.00
_cell.angle_beta   90.00
_cell.angle_gamma   90.00
#
_symmetry.space_group_name_H-M   'P 1'
#
loop_
_entity.id
_entity.type
_entity.pdbx_description
1 polymer ?
#
loop_
_entity_poly.entity_id
_entity_poly.type
_entity_poly.pdbx_seq_one_letter_code
_entity_poly.pdbx_strand_id
1 'polypeptide(L)'
;MTDKTEALQTRRRYNRLAAVRYALRHWNNPNPRFANLDTVGSGGDCANFVSQCLLAGGWPLDYRESAFDKEWWYRRVGADPHDRNLDDWWSCSWAVADSHLRYFRANHGQVLILSANPRLARLLRRGDVIYYDWDGDGVFTHSAIVTGFSRAGSPLVTYRTLRPRNPVRNALWTLLFRGRARTIVGLRLTSTPVAYGAAPDFTRLRPCDSTRLRSLPEASP
;
A
#
# COMPACT_ATOMS: atom_id res chain seq x y z
N MET A 1 42.05 0.29 -19.85
CA MET A 1 41.76 0.45 -18.42
C MET A 1 40.41 1.12 -18.33
N THR A 2 39.35 0.33 -18.19
CA THR A 2 37.97 0.81 -18.10
C THR A 2 37.62 0.89 -16.62
N ASP A 3 37.51 2.09 -16.13
CA ASP A 3 37.06 2.42 -14.79
C ASP A 3 35.57 2.04 -14.67
N LYS A 4 35.29 0.89 -14.08
CA LYS A 4 33.95 0.49 -13.68
C LYS A 4 33.68 1.09 -12.32
N THR A 5 33.19 2.31 -12.32
CA THR A 5 32.57 2.89 -11.14
C THR A 5 31.26 2.15 -10.88
N GLU A 6 31.33 1.01 -10.22
CA GLU A 6 30.16 0.37 -9.61
C GLU A 6 29.59 1.37 -8.60
N ALA A 7 28.52 2.04 -9.02
CA ALA A 7 27.72 2.83 -8.10
C ALA A 7 27.28 1.91 -6.96
N LEU A 8 27.84 2.10 -5.77
CA LEU A 8 27.45 1.42 -4.54
C LEU A 8 25.95 1.69 -4.33
N GLN A 9 25.10 0.73 -4.71
CA GLN A 9 23.70 0.75 -4.37
C GLN A 9 23.60 0.65 -2.85
N THR A 10 23.44 1.78 -2.19
CA THR A 10 23.19 1.82 -0.75
C THR A 10 21.84 1.14 -0.48
N ARG A 11 21.87 -0.12 -0.07
CA ARG A 11 20.71 -0.86 0.41
C ARG A 11 20.14 -0.11 1.62
N ARG A 12 19.16 0.74 1.40
CA ARG A 12 18.46 1.44 2.48
C ARG A 12 17.56 0.44 3.21
N ARG A 13 17.84 0.23 4.49
CA ARG A 13 17.00 -0.63 5.32
C ARG A 13 15.64 0.03 5.52
N TYR A 14 14.53 -0.72 5.31
CA TYR A 14 13.18 -0.22 5.57
C TYR A 14 13.03 0.24 7.02
N ASN A 15 12.72 1.52 7.19
CA ASN A 15 12.51 2.14 8.49
C ASN A 15 11.03 2.02 8.90
N ARG A 16 10.70 0.92 9.56
CA ARG A 16 9.36 0.59 10.03
C ARG A 16 8.78 1.67 10.96
N LEU A 17 9.63 2.28 11.79
CA LEU A 17 9.18 3.34 12.70
C LEU A 17 8.78 4.61 11.95
N ALA A 18 9.49 4.99 10.89
CA ALA A 18 9.13 6.12 10.04
C ALA A 18 7.79 5.88 9.33
N ALA A 19 7.58 4.66 8.80
CA ALA A 19 6.30 4.27 8.18
C ALA A 19 5.13 4.37 9.18
N VAL A 20 5.32 3.86 10.41
CA VAL A 20 4.31 3.95 11.46
C VAL A 20 4.04 5.39 11.90
N ARG A 21 5.07 6.21 12.05
CA ARG A 21 4.90 7.64 12.38
C ARG A 21 4.10 8.36 11.31
N TYR A 22 4.37 8.08 10.04
CA TYR A 22 3.61 8.61 8.93
C TYR A 22 2.14 8.20 9.01
N ALA A 23 1.87 6.91 9.21
CA ALA A 23 0.52 6.39 9.37
C ALA A 23 -0.25 7.08 10.49
N LEU A 24 0.35 7.20 11.67
CA LEU A 24 -0.29 7.81 12.84
C LEU A 24 -0.49 9.33 12.70
N ARG A 25 0.26 9.99 11.81
CA ARG A 25 0.11 11.42 11.51
C ARG A 25 -0.97 11.68 10.48
N HIS A 26 -1.11 10.79 9.48
CA HIS A 26 -1.90 11.07 8.28
C HIS A 26 -3.15 10.18 8.12
N TRP A 27 -3.56 9.43 9.15
CA TRP A 27 -4.70 8.53 9.08
C TRP A 27 -6.05 9.25 8.84
N ASN A 28 -6.23 10.46 9.36
CA ASN A 28 -7.42 11.30 9.19
C ASN A 28 -7.11 12.70 8.64
N ASN A 29 -5.85 12.97 8.35
CA ASN A 29 -5.39 14.23 7.77
C ASN A 29 -4.52 13.92 6.55
N PRO A 30 -5.11 13.85 5.34
CA PRO A 30 -4.39 13.53 4.12
C PRO A 30 -3.18 14.44 3.92
N ASN A 31 -2.07 13.85 3.50
CA ASN A 31 -0.88 14.61 3.15
C ASN A 31 -1.11 15.31 1.81
N PRO A 32 -1.07 16.67 1.75
CA PRO A 32 -1.36 17.42 0.53
C PRO A 32 -0.37 17.20 -0.62
N ARG A 33 0.68 16.42 -0.40
CA ARG A 33 1.64 16.03 -1.45
C ARG A 33 1.17 14.85 -2.30
N PHE A 34 0.02 14.26 -2.00
CA PHE A 34 -0.54 13.09 -2.69
C PHE A 34 -2.03 13.30 -2.93
N ALA A 35 -2.51 12.80 -4.05
CA ALA A 35 -3.94 12.75 -4.31
C ALA A 35 -4.67 11.98 -3.19
N ASN A 36 -5.84 12.47 -2.81
CA ASN A 36 -6.75 11.75 -1.91
C ASN A 36 -7.75 10.95 -2.77
N LEU A 37 -7.53 9.64 -2.88
CA LEU A 37 -8.30 8.79 -3.78
C LEU A 37 -9.74 8.54 -3.31
N ASP A 38 -10.08 8.82 -2.06
CA ASP A 38 -11.46 8.84 -1.59
C ASP A 38 -12.30 9.92 -2.28
N THR A 39 -11.67 10.99 -2.80
CA THR A 39 -12.35 12.12 -3.44
C THR A 39 -12.44 12.00 -4.95
N VAL A 40 -11.63 11.15 -5.57
CA VAL A 40 -11.58 10.97 -7.04
C VAL A 40 -12.46 9.80 -7.53
N GLY A 41 -13.22 9.17 -6.63
CA GLY A 41 -14.17 8.11 -7.02
C GLY A 41 -13.54 6.79 -7.43
N SER A 42 -12.30 6.52 -7.01
CA SER A 42 -11.53 5.33 -7.39
C SER A 42 -11.61 4.18 -6.39
N GLY A 43 -12.68 4.10 -5.60
CA GLY A 43 -12.93 2.95 -4.72
C GLY A 43 -12.31 3.02 -3.33
N GLY A 44 -11.58 4.08 -2.98
CA GLY A 44 -11.02 4.30 -1.64
C GLY A 44 -9.52 4.56 -1.62
N ASP A 45 -9.03 5.05 -0.50
CA ASP A 45 -7.68 5.57 -0.33
C ASP A 45 -6.74 4.61 0.44
N CYS A 46 -7.19 3.41 0.76
CA CYS A 46 -6.48 2.50 1.66
C CYS A 46 -5.09 2.08 1.15
N ALA A 47 -4.98 1.68 -0.12
CA ALA A 47 -3.71 1.25 -0.70
C ALA A 47 -2.78 2.45 -0.96
N ASN A 48 -3.31 3.58 -1.47
CA ASN A 48 -2.58 4.83 -1.60
C ASN A 48 -1.98 5.26 -0.24
N PHE A 49 -2.77 5.20 0.83
CA PHE A 49 -2.28 5.52 2.18
C PHE A 49 -1.17 4.57 2.66
N VAL A 50 -1.34 3.26 2.48
CA VAL A 50 -0.31 2.27 2.83
C VAL A 50 0.96 2.51 2.01
N SER A 51 0.85 2.78 0.71
CA SER A 51 1.97 3.11 -0.16
C SER A 51 2.74 4.35 0.33
N GLN A 52 2.04 5.40 0.71
CA GLN A 52 2.66 6.60 1.31
C GLN A 52 3.42 6.26 2.62
N CYS A 53 2.89 5.37 3.44
CA CYS A 53 3.56 4.92 4.66
C CYS A 53 4.87 4.17 4.35
N LEU A 54 4.84 3.27 3.37
CA LEU A 54 6.02 2.51 2.95
C LEU A 54 7.08 3.42 2.34
N LEU A 55 6.68 4.38 1.50
CA LEU A 55 7.57 5.40 0.94
C LEU A 55 8.22 6.24 2.06
N ALA A 56 7.44 6.68 3.05
CA ALA A 56 7.96 7.40 4.21
C ALA A 56 8.93 6.54 5.05
N GLY A 57 8.76 5.23 5.03
CA GLY A 57 9.69 4.26 5.58
C GLY A 57 10.97 4.04 4.77
N GLY A 58 11.11 4.75 3.64
CA GLY A 58 12.29 4.66 2.76
C GLY A 58 12.21 3.54 1.73
N TRP A 59 11.02 2.97 1.47
CA TRP A 59 10.83 2.05 0.36
C TRP A 59 10.96 2.83 -0.95
N PRO A 60 11.89 2.45 -1.85
CA PRO A 60 12.11 3.20 -3.09
C PRO A 60 10.98 2.94 -4.09
N LEU A 61 10.65 3.96 -4.88
CA LEU A 61 9.76 3.80 -6.02
C LEU A 61 10.40 2.87 -7.06
N ASP A 62 9.57 2.08 -7.71
CA ASP A 62 9.97 1.11 -8.74
C ASP A 62 9.31 1.49 -10.07
N TYR A 63 10.13 1.93 -11.02
CA TYR A 63 9.74 2.40 -12.34
C TYR A 63 10.30 1.48 -13.43
N ARG A 64 10.02 0.19 -13.38
CA ARG A 64 10.61 -0.77 -14.33
C ARG A 64 9.98 -0.73 -15.73
N GLU A 65 9.03 0.17 -15.97
CA GLU A 65 8.27 0.27 -17.23
C GLU A 65 7.62 -1.08 -17.63
N SER A 66 7.31 -1.88 -16.64
CA SER A 66 6.73 -3.20 -16.82
C SER A 66 5.21 -3.15 -16.70
N ALA A 67 4.54 -4.28 -16.94
CA ALA A 67 3.08 -4.35 -16.87
C ALA A 67 2.54 -3.92 -15.50
N PHE A 68 1.47 -3.23 -15.55
CA PHE A 68 0.42 -2.78 -14.66
C PHE A 68 0.51 -3.05 -13.13
N ASP A 69 0.94 -4.24 -12.69
CA ASP A 69 1.08 -4.64 -11.28
C ASP A 69 2.51 -5.08 -10.89
N LYS A 70 3.48 -4.83 -11.81
CA LYS A 70 4.87 -5.25 -11.63
C LYS A 70 5.82 -4.14 -11.21
N GLU A 71 5.30 -2.93 -11.06
CA GLU A 71 6.02 -1.72 -10.66
C GLU A 71 5.22 -1.00 -9.56
N TRP A 72 5.89 -0.12 -8.80
CA TRP A 72 5.25 0.58 -7.69
C TRP A 72 5.76 2.00 -7.60
N TRP A 73 4.96 2.98 -8.05
CA TRP A 73 5.37 4.37 -8.15
C TRP A 73 4.22 5.36 -8.02
N TYR A 74 4.58 6.59 -7.68
CA TYR A 74 3.74 7.78 -7.69
C TYR A 74 4.53 8.93 -8.29
N ARG A 75 3.94 9.65 -9.23
CA ARG A 75 4.52 10.82 -9.89
C ARG A 75 3.65 12.03 -9.62
N ARG A 76 4.22 13.02 -8.95
CA ARG A 76 3.62 14.35 -8.87
C ARG A 76 3.72 15.06 -10.21
N VAL A 77 2.62 15.69 -10.63
CA VAL A 77 2.52 16.57 -11.77
C VAL A 77 2.17 17.95 -11.25
N GLY A 78 2.87 18.99 -11.74
CA GLY A 78 2.64 20.35 -11.27
C GLY A 78 3.03 20.62 -9.80
N ALA A 79 2.66 21.78 -9.33
CA ALA A 79 2.87 22.22 -7.96
C ALA A 79 1.63 22.96 -7.39
N ASP A 80 0.49 22.90 -8.10
CA ASP A 80 -0.71 23.60 -7.69
C ASP A 80 -1.41 22.85 -6.54
N PRO A 81 -1.43 23.41 -5.32
CA PRO A 81 -2.13 22.80 -4.20
C PRO A 81 -3.66 22.87 -4.34
N HIS A 82 -4.19 23.61 -5.31
CA HIS A 82 -5.62 23.79 -5.52
C HIS A 82 -6.24 22.74 -6.43
N ASP A 83 -5.44 22.05 -7.26
CA ASP A 83 -5.92 20.97 -8.13
C ASP A 83 -6.19 19.67 -7.37
N ARG A 84 -5.83 19.59 -6.08
CA ARG A 84 -5.93 18.40 -5.22
C ARG A 84 -5.10 17.22 -5.73
N ASN A 85 -4.06 17.48 -6.52
CA ASN A 85 -3.20 16.51 -7.18
C ASN A 85 -4.00 15.51 -8.04
N LEU A 86 -5.06 15.95 -8.70
CA LEU A 86 -5.89 15.11 -9.57
C LEU A 86 -5.22 14.80 -10.90
N ASP A 87 -4.22 15.58 -11.29
CA ASP A 87 -3.36 15.39 -12.45
C ASP A 87 -2.14 14.51 -12.16
N ASP A 88 -1.92 14.13 -10.89
CA ASP A 88 -0.85 13.22 -10.50
C ASP A 88 -1.08 11.81 -11.09
N TRP A 89 0.01 11.11 -11.30
CA TRP A 89 0.00 9.76 -11.86
C TRP A 89 0.51 8.72 -10.86
N TRP A 90 -0.03 7.51 -10.92
CA TRP A 90 0.38 6.38 -10.08
C TRP A 90 0.19 5.04 -10.75
N SER A 91 0.99 4.05 -10.35
CA SER A 91 0.81 2.65 -10.74
C SER A 91 -0.40 2.02 -10.03
N CYS A 92 -0.98 0.98 -10.58
CA CYS A 92 -2.06 0.27 -9.90
C CYS A 92 -1.61 -0.39 -8.59
N SER A 93 -0.38 -0.87 -8.54
CA SER A 93 0.19 -1.38 -7.28
C SER A 93 0.44 -0.30 -6.22
N TRP A 94 0.40 0.99 -6.58
CA TRP A 94 0.35 2.08 -5.61
C TRP A 94 -1.03 2.28 -5.00
N ALA A 95 -2.10 2.19 -5.81
CA ALA A 95 -3.43 2.67 -5.47
C ALA A 95 -4.47 1.56 -5.20
N VAL A 96 -4.25 0.33 -5.70
CA VAL A 96 -5.19 -0.78 -5.63
C VAL A 96 -4.69 -1.87 -4.69
N ALA A 97 -5.50 -2.26 -3.71
CA ALA A 97 -5.06 -3.17 -2.64
C ALA A 97 -4.60 -4.53 -3.16
N ASP A 98 -5.30 -5.12 -4.13
CA ASP A 98 -4.94 -6.41 -4.72
C ASP A 98 -3.63 -6.32 -5.52
N SER A 99 -3.48 -5.31 -6.37
CA SER A 99 -2.24 -5.07 -7.13
C SER A 99 -1.06 -4.76 -6.22
N HIS A 100 -1.31 -4.02 -5.12
CA HIS A 100 -0.31 -3.75 -4.10
C HIS A 100 0.18 -5.04 -3.43
N LEU A 101 -0.75 -5.92 -3.03
CA LEU A 101 -0.40 -7.22 -2.45
C LEU A 101 0.40 -8.07 -3.44
N ARG A 102 -0.03 -8.16 -4.70
CA ARG A 102 0.66 -8.94 -5.75
C ARG A 102 2.08 -8.45 -5.95
N TYR A 103 2.29 -7.14 -6.07
CA TYR A 103 3.60 -6.54 -6.23
C TYR A 103 4.54 -6.88 -5.06
N PHE A 104 4.12 -6.62 -3.83
CA PHE A 104 4.97 -6.83 -2.67
C PHE A 104 5.17 -8.31 -2.34
N ARG A 105 4.19 -9.17 -2.58
CA ARG A 105 4.32 -10.62 -2.44
C ARG A 105 5.38 -11.18 -3.38
N ALA A 106 5.36 -10.75 -4.63
CA ALA A 106 6.28 -11.26 -5.65
C ALA A 106 7.74 -10.85 -5.41
N ASN A 107 7.95 -9.66 -4.82
CA ASN A 107 9.28 -9.05 -4.77
C ASN A 107 9.85 -8.95 -3.35
N HIS A 108 9.02 -8.83 -2.32
CA HIS A 108 9.49 -8.26 -1.05
C HIS A 108 8.85 -8.83 0.21
N GLY A 109 7.96 -9.80 0.12
CA GLY A 109 7.22 -10.20 1.30
C GLY A 109 6.80 -11.66 1.35
N GLN A 110 6.50 -12.11 2.57
CA GLN A 110 5.90 -13.40 2.87
C GLN A 110 4.43 -13.19 3.22
N VAL A 111 3.55 -13.93 2.56
CA VAL A 111 2.11 -13.93 2.85
C VAL A 111 1.79 -14.92 3.95
N LEU A 112 1.03 -14.48 4.95
CA LEU A 112 0.52 -15.25 6.06
C LEU A 112 -1.03 -15.27 5.97
N ILE A 113 -1.65 -16.43 5.83
CA ILE A 113 -3.12 -16.56 5.73
C ILE A 113 -3.71 -16.50 7.14
N LEU A 114 -4.12 -15.30 7.56
CA LEU A 114 -4.59 -15.03 8.92
C LEU A 114 -5.99 -15.56 9.19
N SER A 115 -6.86 -15.62 8.17
CA SER A 115 -8.19 -16.21 8.26
C SER A 115 -8.17 -17.71 8.55
N ALA A 116 -7.18 -18.42 7.99
CA ALA A 116 -7.00 -19.86 8.27
C ALA A 116 -6.33 -20.12 9.63
N ASN A 117 -5.37 -19.28 10.02
CA ASN A 117 -4.68 -19.39 11.30
C ASN A 117 -4.39 -18.01 11.92
N PRO A 118 -5.29 -17.48 12.76
CA PRO A 118 -5.12 -16.16 13.39
C PRO A 118 -3.87 -16.04 14.26
N ARG A 119 -3.27 -17.13 14.73
CA ARG A 119 -2.02 -17.10 15.50
C ARG A 119 -0.85 -16.59 14.69
N LEU A 120 -0.88 -16.73 13.35
CA LEU A 120 0.14 -16.20 12.44
C LEU A 120 0.25 -14.67 12.50
N ALA A 121 -0.80 -13.98 12.94
CA ALA A 121 -0.77 -12.52 13.10
C ALA A 121 0.33 -12.05 14.06
N ARG A 122 0.77 -12.88 15.00
CA ARG A 122 1.88 -12.60 15.92
C ARG A 122 3.25 -12.56 15.24
N LEU A 123 3.38 -13.08 14.02
CA LEU A 123 4.60 -13.03 13.23
C LEU A 123 4.76 -11.70 12.50
N LEU A 124 3.69 -10.92 12.39
CA LEU A 124 3.74 -9.58 11.82
C LEU A 124 4.53 -8.62 12.73
N ARG A 125 5.03 -7.56 12.12
CA ARG A 125 5.78 -6.49 12.76
C ARG A 125 5.14 -5.14 12.43
N ARG A 126 5.41 -4.13 13.21
CA ARG A 126 5.05 -2.75 12.86
C ARG A 126 5.56 -2.42 11.45
N GLY A 127 4.72 -1.79 10.63
CA GLY A 127 5.02 -1.49 9.23
C GLY A 127 4.75 -2.62 8.25
N ASP A 128 4.32 -3.80 8.70
CA ASP A 128 3.75 -4.83 7.82
C ASP A 128 2.31 -4.47 7.43
N VAL A 129 1.76 -5.14 6.45
CA VAL A 129 0.45 -4.78 5.88
C VAL A 129 -0.52 -5.95 6.03
N ILE A 130 -1.80 -5.65 6.29
CA ILE A 130 -2.89 -6.64 6.30
C ILE A 130 -3.86 -6.27 5.19
N TYR A 131 -4.30 -7.27 4.41
CA TYR A 131 -5.26 -7.12 3.33
C TYR A 131 -6.51 -7.94 3.62
N TYR A 132 -7.65 -7.43 3.13
CA TYR A 132 -8.97 -7.97 3.38
C TYR A 132 -9.70 -8.20 2.05
N ASP A 133 -10.17 -9.43 1.88
CA ASP A 133 -11.10 -9.85 0.85
C ASP A 133 -12.44 -10.07 1.54
N TRP A 134 -13.44 -9.22 1.24
CA TRP A 134 -14.69 -9.17 1.98
C TRP A 134 -15.68 -10.24 1.53
N ASP A 135 -15.69 -10.60 0.28
CA ASP A 135 -16.65 -11.51 -0.34
C ASP A 135 -16.07 -12.89 -0.63
N GLY A 136 -14.75 -13.04 -0.61
CA GLY A 136 -14.06 -14.31 -0.77
C GLY A 136 -13.86 -14.71 -2.23
N ASP A 137 -13.88 -13.73 -3.11
CA ASP A 137 -13.64 -13.93 -4.56
C ASP A 137 -12.15 -14.00 -4.93
N GLY A 138 -11.28 -13.81 -3.94
CA GLY A 138 -9.82 -13.81 -4.12
C GLY A 138 -9.24 -12.43 -4.49
N VAL A 139 -10.08 -11.38 -4.55
CA VAL A 139 -9.65 -10.00 -4.81
C VAL A 139 -9.61 -9.21 -3.50
N PHE A 140 -8.47 -8.68 -3.17
CA PHE A 140 -8.30 -7.89 -1.93
C PHE A 140 -8.68 -6.44 -2.19
N THR A 141 -9.78 -6.00 -1.59
CA THR A 141 -10.34 -4.65 -1.81
C THR A 141 -9.96 -3.66 -0.70
N HIS A 142 -9.32 -4.11 0.38
CA HIS A 142 -8.89 -3.23 1.46
C HIS A 142 -7.50 -3.59 1.99
N SER A 143 -6.77 -2.58 2.48
CA SER A 143 -5.46 -2.73 3.11
C SER A 143 -5.30 -1.83 4.32
N ALA A 144 -4.52 -2.29 5.30
CA ALA A 144 -4.20 -1.56 6.51
C ALA A 144 -2.75 -1.82 6.93
N ILE A 145 -2.07 -0.81 7.46
CA ILE A 145 -0.71 -0.96 7.98
C ILE A 145 -0.73 -1.31 9.46
N VAL A 146 0.13 -2.24 9.89
CA VAL A 146 0.32 -2.58 11.32
C VAL A 146 1.07 -1.46 12.01
N THR A 147 0.42 -0.79 12.96
CA THR A 147 0.99 0.36 13.68
C THR A 147 1.36 0.03 15.13
N GLY A 148 0.85 -1.06 15.68
CA GLY A 148 1.14 -1.45 17.04
C GLY A 148 0.67 -2.87 17.35
N PHE A 149 0.69 -3.19 18.63
CA PHE A 149 0.17 -4.45 19.17
C PHE A 149 -0.59 -4.18 20.47
N SER A 150 -1.66 -4.93 20.69
CA SER A 150 -2.37 -4.94 21.96
C SER A 150 -1.52 -5.58 23.07
N ARG A 151 -1.98 -5.48 24.33
CA ARG A 151 -1.33 -6.18 25.45
C ARG A 151 -1.27 -7.71 25.26
N ALA A 152 -2.22 -8.28 24.52
CA ALA A 152 -2.25 -9.70 24.17
C ALA A 152 -1.40 -10.07 22.95
N GLY A 153 -0.62 -9.13 22.40
CA GLY A 153 0.23 -9.34 21.23
C GLY A 153 -0.53 -9.40 19.90
N SER A 154 -1.79 -8.97 19.86
CA SER A 154 -2.57 -8.89 18.62
C SER A 154 -2.27 -7.60 17.86
N PRO A 155 -2.05 -7.64 16.52
CA PRO A 155 -1.77 -6.45 15.74
C PRO A 155 -2.85 -5.37 15.86
N LEU A 156 -2.41 -4.13 15.96
CA LEU A 156 -3.23 -2.94 15.80
C LEU A 156 -2.93 -2.34 14.42
N VAL A 157 -3.98 -2.00 13.68
CA VAL A 157 -3.88 -1.47 12.33
C VAL A 157 -4.39 -0.05 12.23
N THR A 158 -3.86 0.65 11.25
CA THR A 158 -4.29 1.99 10.87
C THR A 158 -4.52 2.03 9.37
N TYR A 159 -5.61 2.65 8.93
CA TYR A 159 -5.92 2.86 7.52
C TYR A 159 -6.67 4.16 7.30
N ARG A 160 -6.70 4.62 6.07
CA ARG A 160 -7.44 5.80 5.62
C ARG A 160 -8.35 5.39 4.48
N THR A 161 -9.65 5.43 4.71
CA THR A 161 -10.71 5.23 3.72
C THR A 161 -12.00 5.79 4.30
N LEU A 162 -12.66 6.68 3.57
CA LEU A 162 -13.89 7.32 4.05
C LEU A 162 -15.12 6.43 3.83
N ARG A 163 -15.13 5.59 2.80
CA ARG A 163 -16.29 4.76 2.46
C ARG A 163 -15.88 3.32 2.19
N PRO A 164 -16.65 2.33 2.63
CA PRO A 164 -17.87 2.45 3.48
C PRO A 164 -17.59 2.66 4.97
N ARG A 165 -16.34 2.90 5.37
CA ARG A 165 -15.93 2.98 6.78
C ARG A 165 -15.07 4.20 7.04
N ASN A 166 -15.19 4.77 8.23
CA ASN A 166 -14.36 5.89 8.66
C ASN A 166 -12.89 5.46 8.79
N PRO A 167 -11.94 6.42 8.63
CA PRO A 167 -10.54 6.19 8.93
C PRO A 167 -10.33 5.63 10.33
N VAL A 168 -9.37 4.74 10.49
CA VAL A 168 -9.11 4.04 11.75
C VAL A 168 -7.66 4.20 12.17
N ARG A 169 -7.47 4.42 13.46
CA ARG A 169 -6.17 4.49 14.11
C ARG A 169 -6.06 3.44 15.21
N ASN A 170 -5.03 2.61 15.15
CA ASN A 170 -4.70 1.62 16.19
C ASN A 170 -5.89 0.72 16.59
N ALA A 171 -6.69 0.29 15.63
CA ALA A 171 -7.76 -0.67 15.88
C ALA A 171 -7.25 -2.11 15.81
N LEU A 172 -7.87 -3.02 16.51
CA LEU A 172 -7.59 -4.44 16.36
C LEU A 172 -7.85 -4.85 14.90
N TRP A 173 -6.92 -5.56 14.30
CA TRP A 173 -7.03 -6.06 12.92
C TRP A 173 -8.31 -6.88 12.67
N THR A 174 -8.83 -7.51 13.72
CA THR A 174 -10.08 -8.30 13.69
C THR A 174 -11.35 -7.46 13.76
N LEU A 175 -11.30 -6.17 14.12
CA LEU A 175 -12.49 -5.32 14.18
C LEU A 175 -13.14 -5.12 12.80
N LEU A 176 -12.33 -5.14 11.74
CA LEU A 176 -12.83 -5.10 10.38
C LEU A 176 -13.56 -6.38 9.98
N PHE A 177 -13.45 -7.42 10.80
CA PHE A 177 -14.00 -8.75 10.54
C PHE A 177 -15.45 -8.97 10.94
N ARG A 178 -16.00 -8.23 11.82
CA ARG A 178 -17.30 -8.58 12.41
C ARG A 178 -18.34 -8.92 11.34
N GLY A 179 -18.20 -10.13 10.80
CA GLY A 179 -19.14 -10.82 9.94
C GLY A 179 -18.93 -10.69 8.42
N ARG A 180 -17.84 -10.10 7.89
CA ARG A 180 -17.76 -9.80 6.45
C ARG A 180 -16.51 -10.24 5.71
N ALA A 181 -15.31 -10.20 6.27
CA ALA A 181 -14.14 -10.64 5.51
C ALA A 181 -14.02 -12.16 5.51
N ARG A 182 -13.97 -12.77 4.34
CA ARG A 182 -13.82 -14.22 4.17
C ARG A 182 -12.36 -14.63 4.12
N THR A 183 -11.53 -13.80 3.48
CA THR A 183 -10.09 -14.06 3.42
C THR A 183 -9.31 -12.86 3.93
N ILE A 184 -8.34 -13.12 4.81
CA ILE A 184 -7.43 -12.11 5.31
C ILE A 184 -6.02 -12.62 5.30
N VAL A 185 -5.15 -11.80 4.77
CA VAL A 185 -3.73 -12.11 4.71
C VAL A 185 -2.91 -11.00 5.35
N GLY A 186 -1.86 -11.40 6.04
CA GLY A 186 -0.79 -10.51 6.46
C GLY A 186 0.38 -10.61 5.51
N LEU A 187 0.90 -9.48 5.06
CA LEU A 187 2.12 -9.39 4.29
C LEU A 187 3.26 -8.96 5.22
N ARG A 188 4.14 -9.91 5.52
CA ARG A 188 5.36 -9.66 6.26
C ARG A 188 6.46 -9.23 5.30
N LEU A 189 6.88 -7.98 5.40
CA LEU A 189 7.97 -7.44 4.58
C LEU A 189 9.31 -7.98 5.07
N THR A 190 9.98 -8.77 4.22
CA THR A 190 11.18 -9.54 4.61
C THR A 190 12.46 -9.05 3.95
N SER A 191 12.35 -8.42 2.78
CA SER A 191 13.50 -7.95 2.02
C SER A 191 13.89 -6.51 2.40
N THR A 192 15.13 -6.20 2.16
CA THR A 192 15.60 -4.82 2.09
C THR A 192 15.20 -4.28 0.73
N PRO A 193 14.55 -3.10 0.67
CA PRO A 193 14.21 -2.52 -0.61
C PRO A 193 15.46 -2.26 -1.43
N VAL A 194 15.40 -2.63 -2.70
CA VAL A 194 16.43 -2.32 -3.69
C VAL A 194 15.90 -1.21 -4.57
N ALA A 195 16.66 -0.14 -4.72
CA ALA A 195 16.31 0.90 -5.69
C ALA A 195 16.50 0.33 -7.10
N TYR A 196 15.45 0.42 -7.91
CA TYR A 196 15.49 0.01 -9.30
C TYR A 196 15.77 1.22 -10.20
N GLY A 197 16.87 1.14 -10.97
CA GLY A 197 17.07 1.90 -12.18
C GLY A 197 17.43 3.37 -12.07
N ALA A 198 17.74 3.92 -13.25
CA ALA A 198 17.85 5.36 -13.53
C ALA A 198 16.45 6.01 -13.51
N ALA A 199 16.42 7.35 -13.57
CA ALA A 199 15.16 8.07 -13.69
C ALA A 199 14.36 7.53 -14.90
N PRO A 200 13.06 7.26 -14.73
CA PRO A 200 12.25 6.63 -15.76
C PRO A 200 12.05 7.58 -16.95
N ASP A 201 11.88 7.02 -18.13
CA ASP A 201 11.25 7.73 -19.22
C ASP A 201 9.76 7.87 -18.92
N PHE A 202 9.35 9.02 -18.40
CA PHE A 202 7.96 9.27 -18.00
C PHE A 202 6.96 9.15 -19.15
N THR A 203 7.41 9.19 -20.41
CA THR A 203 6.52 9.00 -21.57
C THR A 203 6.06 7.55 -21.73
N ARG A 204 6.76 6.60 -21.12
CA ARG A 204 6.48 5.16 -21.19
C ARG A 204 5.71 4.63 -19.98
N LEU A 205 5.58 5.42 -18.92
CA LEU A 205 4.80 5.00 -17.75
C LEU A 205 3.33 4.89 -18.13
N ARG A 206 2.70 3.83 -17.65
CA ARG A 206 1.27 3.59 -17.79
C ARG A 206 0.60 3.83 -16.43
N PRO A 207 -0.06 4.97 -16.23
CA PRO A 207 -0.79 5.22 -15.01
C PRO A 207 -1.93 4.22 -14.83
N CYS A 208 -2.32 3.99 -13.59
CA CYS A 208 -3.47 3.18 -13.27
C CYS A 208 -4.72 3.82 -13.85
N ASP A 209 -5.37 3.12 -14.76
CA ASP A 209 -6.64 3.58 -15.31
C ASP A 209 -7.77 3.26 -14.34
N SER A 210 -8.21 4.28 -13.61
CA SER A 210 -9.31 4.16 -12.66
C SER A 210 -10.64 3.77 -13.33
N THR A 211 -10.77 3.94 -14.64
CA THR A 211 -11.98 3.52 -15.38
C THR A 211 -12.05 2.01 -15.54
N ARG A 212 -10.91 1.33 -15.63
CA ARG A 212 -10.84 -0.14 -15.65
C ARG A 212 -11.15 -0.79 -14.30
N LEU A 213 -10.95 -0.04 -13.21
CA LEU A 213 -11.33 -0.51 -11.86
C LEU A 213 -12.85 -0.54 -11.66
N ARG A 214 -13.62 0.22 -12.46
CA ARG A 214 -15.09 0.22 -12.44
C ARG A 214 -15.71 -0.98 -13.15
N SER A 215 -14.93 -1.74 -13.90
CA SER A 215 -15.41 -2.97 -14.58
C SER A 215 -15.26 -4.24 -13.73
N LEU A 216 -14.72 -4.14 -12.53
CA LEU A 216 -14.88 -5.19 -11.54
C LEU A 216 -16.33 -5.14 -11.03
N PRO A 217 -17.05 -6.27 -10.95
CA PRO A 217 -18.46 -6.26 -10.56
C PRO A 217 -18.60 -5.57 -9.21
N GLU A 218 -19.47 -4.56 -9.16
CA GLU A 218 -19.89 -3.96 -7.90
C GLU A 218 -20.45 -5.11 -7.06
N ALA A 219 -19.84 -5.35 -5.90
CA ALA A 219 -20.40 -6.27 -4.94
C ALA A 219 -21.83 -5.79 -4.64
N SER A 220 -22.81 -6.53 -5.10
CA SER A 220 -24.23 -6.29 -4.81
C SER A 220 -24.46 -6.20 -3.32
N PRO A 221 -25.41 -5.37 -2.86
CA PRO A 221 -25.61 -4.96 -1.48
C PRO A 221 -25.90 -6.11 -0.52
#